data_7c655ace5b491ebc273d80bdc14b6754
#
_entry.id   7c655ace5b491ebc273d80bdc14b6754
#
_cell.length_a   1.000
_cell.length_b   1.000
_cell.length_c   1.000
_cell.angle_alpha   90.00
_cell.angle_beta   90.00
_cell.angle_gamma   90.00
#
_symmetry.space_group_name_H-M   'P 1'
#
loop_
_entity.id
_entity.type
_entity.pdbx_description
1 polymer ?
#
loop_
_entity_poly.entity_id
_entity_poly.type
_entity_poly.pdbx_seq_one_letter_code
_entity_poly.pdbx_strand_id
1 'polypeptide(L)' 'MAEWTVGGFKITMYKTDHPPLHCHVRKDGNFIGKYNLEAGRWITGPKRHKAQANAAIARWRREHGL' A
#
# COMPACT_ATOMS: atom_id res chain seq x y z
N MET A 1 -3.13 5.41 -13.38
CA MET A 1 -3.12 5.41 -11.90
C MET A 1 -4.37 4.75 -11.37
N ALA A 2 -4.23 3.87 -10.43
CA ALA A 2 -5.35 3.23 -9.75
C ALA A 2 -5.25 3.51 -8.25
N GLU A 3 -6.39 3.76 -7.63
CA GLU A 3 -6.42 4.17 -6.23
C GLU A 3 -7.59 3.51 -5.50
N TRP A 4 -7.34 3.05 -4.29
CA TRP A 4 -8.35 2.44 -3.42
C TRP A 4 -8.26 3.03 -2.03
N THR A 5 -9.39 3.01 -1.32
CA THR A 5 -9.43 3.39 0.10
C THR A 5 -9.83 2.17 0.91
N VAL A 6 -8.98 1.74 1.82
CA VAL A 6 -9.20 0.56 2.65
C VAL A 6 -8.84 0.88 4.09
N GLY A 7 -9.80 0.77 5.00
CA GLY A 7 -9.56 0.99 6.43
C GLY A 7 -9.00 2.37 6.74
N GLY A 8 -9.40 3.39 5.98
CA GLY A 8 -8.89 4.75 6.14
C GLY A 8 -7.55 5.01 5.47
N PHE A 9 -6.96 4.00 4.83
CA PHE A 9 -5.71 4.15 4.08
C PHE A 9 -6.01 4.28 2.60
N LYS A 10 -5.29 5.14 1.93
CA LYS A 10 -5.36 5.32 0.48
C LYS A 10 -4.19 4.58 -0.15
N ILE A 11 -4.51 3.62 -1.02
CA ILE A 11 -3.53 2.78 -1.69
C ILE A 11 -3.51 3.15 -3.17
N THR A 12 -2.36 3.52 -3.70
CA THR A 12 -2.22 4.00 -5.08
C THR A 12 -1.17 3.18 -5.82
N MET A 13 -1.52 2.75 -7.04
CA MET A 13 -0.58 2.11 -7.96
C MET A 13 -0.45 2.98 -9.21
N TYR A 14 0.78 3.19 -9.66
CA TYR A 14 1.08 3.97 -10.87
C TYR A 14 1.53 3.04 -11.98
N LYS A 15 0.97 3.21 -13.19
CA LYS A 15 1.31 2.37 -14.34
C LYS A 15 2.78 2.42 -14.74
N THR A 16 3.40 3.57 -14.51
CA THR A 16 4.77 3.85 -14.94
C THR A 16 5.82 3.59 -13.89
N ASP A 17 5.42 3.04 -12.75
CA ASP A 17 6.37 2.73 -11.69
C ASP A 17 7.34 1.64 -12.15
N HIS A 18 8.58 1.77 -11.71
CA HIS A 18 9.62 0.79 -11.99
C HIS A 18 9.42 -0.48 -11.15
N PRO A 19 9.89 -1.65 -11.63
CA PRO A 19 9.92 -2.84 -10.77
C PRO A 19 10.75 -2.57 -9.50
N PRO A 20 10.44 -3.22 -8.37
CA PRO A 20 9.42 -4.24 -8.20
C PRO A 20 8.00 -3.65 -8.18
N LEU A 21 7.00 -4.50 -8.44
CA LEU A 21 5.61 -4.09 -8.36
C LEU A 21 5.32 -3.63 -6.93
N HIS A 22 4.86 -2.40 -6.78
CA HIS A 22 4.64 -1.82 -5.47
C HIS A 22 3.47 -0.84 -5.47
N CYS A 23 2.99 -0.53 -4.27
CA CYS A 23 1.95 0.48 -4.10
C CYS A 23 2.40 1.53 -3.08
N HIS A 24 1.81 2.71 -3.20
CA HIS A 24 2.02 3.81 -2.28
C HIS A 24 0.88 3.86 -1.29
N VAL A 25 1.17 4.03 -0.02
CA VAL A 25 0.17 4.04 1.04
C VAL A 25 0.17 5.39 1.76
N ARG A 26 -1.02 5.99 1.85
CA ARG A 26 -1.23 7.27 2.52
C ARG A 26 -2.36 7.16 3.52
N LYS A 27 -2.35 8.04 4.51
CA LYS A 27 -3.43 8.18 5.48
C LYS A 27 -3.58 9.66 5.83
N ASP A 28 -4.81 10.17 5.71
CA ASP A 28 -5.12 11.58 6.00
C ASP A 28 -4.21 12.55 5.25
N GLY A 29 -3.90 12.22 3.98
CA GLY A 29 -3.03 13.03 3.15
C GLY A 29 -1.55 12.87 3.43
N ASN A 30 -1.17 12.07 4.42
CA ASN A 30 0.24 11.86 4.79
C ASN A 30 0.77 10.56 4.19
N PHE A 31 1.96 10.62 3.62
CA PHE A 31 2.62 9.43 3.10
C PHE A 31 3.00 8.51 4.27
N ILE A 32 2.59 7.24 4.20
CA ILE A 32 2.90 6.23 5.20
C ILE A 32 4.06 5.36 4.76
N GLY A 33 4.06 4.92 3.50
CA GLY A 33 5.14 4.08 3.00
C GLY A 33 4.86 3.50 1.63
N LYS A 34 5.81 2.71 1.15
CA LYS A 34 5.68 1.92 -0.08
C LYS A 34 5.73 0.45 0.26
N TYR A 35 4.82 -0.33 -0.30
CA TYR A 35 4.75 -1.76 -0.05
C TYR A 35 5.12 -2.54 -1.31
N ASN A 36 6.06 -3.47 -1.18
CA ASN A 36 6.49 -4.34 -2.27
C ASN A 36 5.54 -5.53 -2.39
N LEU A 37 4.73 -5.54 -3.44
CA LEU A 37 3.73 -6.57 -3.66
C LEU A 37 4.34 -7.92 -4.07
N GLU A 38 5.51 -7.90 -4.70
CA GLU A 38 6.20 -9.12 -5.11
C GLU A 38 6.83 -9.83 -3.91
N ALA A 39 7.49 -9.06 -3.04
CA ALA A 39 8.17 -9.62 -1.86
C ALA A 39 7.24 -9.79 -0.66
N GLY A 40 6.09 -9.12 -0.65
CA GLY A 40 5.17 -9.16 0.47
C GLY A 40 5.66 -8.42 1.70
N ARG A 41 6.41 -7.34 1.51
CA ARG A 41 6.94 -6.54 2.62
C ARG A 41 7.12 -5.08 2.21
N TRP A 42 7.27 -4.23 3.22
CA TRP A 42 7.45 -2.80 2.99
C TRP A 42 8.82 -2.51 2.40
N ILE A 43 8.87 -1.61 1.42
CA ILE A 43 10.11 -1.03 0.90
C ILE A 43 10.52 0.12 1.82
N THR A 44 9.54 0.96 2.17
CA THR A 44 9.72 2.13 3.02
C THR A 44 8.55 2.17 3.99
N GLY A 45 8.83 2.44 5.26
CA GLY A 45 7.80 2.52 6.30
C GLY A 45 7.32 1.15 6.77
N PRO A 46 6.14 1.05 7.34
CA PRO A 46 5.18 2.15 7.55
C PRO A 46 5.66 3.08 8.67
N LYS A 47 5.48 4.38 8.45
CA LYS A 47 5.92 5.39 9.40
C LYS A 47 5.01 5.50 10.60
N ARG A 48 3.74 5.13 10.45
CA ARG A 48 2.71 5.21 11.49
C ARG A 48 1.70 4.10 11.29
N HIS A 49 0.96 3.79 12.35
CA HIS A 49 -0.17 2.85 12.30
C HIS A 49 0.20 1.50 11.67
N LYS A 50 1.34 0.95 12.08
CA LYS A 50 1.92 -0.24 11.47
C LYS A 50 0.91 -1.41 11.38
N ALA A 51 0.28 -1.76 12.50
CA ALA A 51 -0.65 -2.88 12.55
C ALA A 51 -1.85 -2.64 11.64
N GLN A 52 -2.40 -1.43 11.67
CA GLN A 52 -3.55 -1.07 10.85
C GLN A 52 -3.19 -1.02 9.37
N ALA A 53 -2.00 -0.49 9.04
CA ALA A 53 -1.53 -0.43 7.66
C ALA A 53 -1.32 -1.84 7.10
N ASN A 54 -0.72 -2.73 7.86
CA ASN A 54 -0.54 -4.13 7.45
C ASN A 54 -1.90 -4.82 7.24
N ALA A 55 -2.86 -4.60 8.11
CA ALA A 55 -4.19 -5.17 7.97
C ALA A 55 -4.91 -4.64 6.72
N ALA A 56 -4.78 -3.35 6.44
CA ALA A 56 -5.37 -2.73 5.27
C ALA A 56 -4.77 -3.30 3.97
N ILE A 57 -3.45 -3.44 3.91
CA ILE A 57 -2.75 -4.03 2.76
C ILE A 57 -3.20 -5.48 2.55
N ALA A 58 -3.23 -6.28 3.62
CA ALA A 58 -3.63 -7.69 3.52
C ALA A 58 -5.06 -7.83 3.00
N ARG A 59 -5.97 -7.03 3.52
CA ARG A 59 -7.37 -7.02 3.07
C ARG A 59 -7.47 -6.62 1.60
N TRP A 60 -6.80 -5.54 1.22
CA TRP A 60 -6.82 -5.04 -0.15
C TRP A 60 -6.28 -6.08 -1.13
N ARG A 61 -5.16 -6.73 -0.80
CA ARG A 61 -4.57 -7.77 -1.65
C ARG A 61 -5.52 -8.94 -1.83
N ARG A 62 -6.15 -9.38 -0.74
CA ARG A 62 -7.11 -10.49 -0.77
C ARG A 62 -8.31 -10.16 -1.65
N GLU A 63 -8.83 -8.93 -1.55
CA GLU A 63 -9.99 -8.50 -2.31
C GLU A 63 -9.70 -8.33 -3.80
N HIS A 64 -8.47 -8.05 -4.17
CA HIS A 64 -8.08 -7.79 -5.56
C HIS A 64 -7.16 -8.86 -6.15
N GLY A 65 -6.91 -9.93 -5.44
CA GLY A 65 -6.07 -11.01 -5.94
C GLY A 65 -4.59 -10.62 -6.12
N LEU A 66 -4.15 -9.70 -5.33
CA LEU A 66 -2.76 -9.23 -5.36
C LEU A 66 -2.03 -9.75 -4.13
#